data_4278035e6d20d3c0ee15a366c8245c9f
#
_entry.id   4278035e6d20d3c0ee15a366c8245c9f
#
_cell.length_a   1.000
_cell.length_b   1.000
_cell.length_c   1.000
_cell.angle_alpha   90.00
_cell.angle_beta   90.00
_cell.angle_gamma   90.00
#
_symmetry.space_group_name_H-M   'P 1'
#
loop_
_entity.id
_entity.type
_entity.pdbx_description
1 polymer ?
#
loop_
_entity_poly.entity_id
_entity_poly.type
_entity_poly.pdbx_seq_one_letter_code
_entity_poly.pdbx_strand_id
1 'polypeptide(L)'
;MIRKAVVLLLILAAGICAYRGSAPYIDARMEQEHLKQAAFPGNEENRSDNESKVKKPVREETVPYTSPIDFEALKSINPDIVGWIQIPGTVIDYPVCWRANDNEYYMKHSAEGERRAFGAIMLDGANSSAAEAHLVVLYGHHMRNGTMFKDIVRYTDADFLNDHKSLSLFFPDRQERYSVIGTIVCSAKNFEPSQMV
;
A
#
# COMPACT_ATOMS: atom_id res chain seq x y z
N MET A 1 -6.46 22.23 -15.97
CA MET A 1 -5.70 21.13 -15.34
C MET A 1 -6.57 19.88 -15.34
N ILE A 2 -6.28 18.94 -16.23
CA ILE A 2 -7.03 17.67 -16.33
C ILE A 2 -6.53 16.80 -15.17
N ARG A 3 -7.40 16.57 -14.18
CA ARG A 3 -7.12 15.59 -13.12
C ARG A 3 -7.04 14.22 -13.80
N LYS A 4 -5.84 13.63 -13.83
CA LYS A 4 -5.67 12.24 -14.25
C LYS A 4 -6.47 11.38 -13.27
N ALA A 5 -7.55 10.78 -13.72
CA ALA A 5 -8.23 9.74 -12.96
C ALA A 5 -7.38 8.48 -13.10
N VAL A 6 -6.58 8.18 -12.08
CA VAL A 6 -5.88 6.90 -11.99
C VAL A 6 -6.81 5.95 -11.26
N VAL A 7 -7.19 4.86 -11.92
CA VAL A 7 -7.96 3.77 -11.29
C VAL A 7 -6.95 2.89 -10.57
N LEU A 8 -6.93 2.97 -9.24
CA LEU A 8 -6.16 2.06 -8.40
C LEU A 8 -6.97 0.79 -8.18
N LEU A 9 -6.54 -0.29 -8.79
CA LEU A 9 -7.17 -1.60 -8.63
C LEU A 9 -6.49 -2.36 -7.50
N LEU A 10 -7.18 -2.50 -6.37
CA LEU A 10 -6.74 -3.33 -5.26
C LEU A 10 -7.32 -4.73 -5.44
N ILE A 11 -6.51 -5.65 -5.98
CA ILE A 11 -6.93 -7.03 -6.23
C ILE A 11 -6.70 -7.86 -4.97
N LEU A 12 -7.80 -8.33 -4.40
CA LEU A 12 -7.81 -9.34 -3.35
C LEU A 12 -7.58 -10.71 -3.99
N ALA A 13 -6.33 -11.17 -3.99
CA ALA A 13 -6.08 -12.60 -4.22
C ALA A 13 -6.57 -13.37 -2.98
N ALA A 14 -7.83 -13.82 -3.00
CA ALA A 14 -8.39 -14.68 -1.96
C ALA A 14 -7.80 -16.09 -2.07
N GLY A 15 -6.52 -16.22 -1.78
CA GLY A 15 -5.90 -17.49 -1.44
C GLY A 15 -6.36 -17.87 -0.03
N ILE A 16 -7.22 -18.85 0.10
CA ILE A 16 -7.61 -19.43 1.39
C ILE A 16 -6.38 -20.15 1.95
N CYS A 17 -5.48 -19.43 2.60
CA CYS A 17 -4.50 -20.05 3.49
C CYS A 17 -5.18 -20.37 4.82
N ALA A 18 -5.71 -21.59 4.92
CA ALA A 18 -6.10 -22.18 6.19
C ALA A 18 -4.83 -22.50 7.00
N TYR A 19 -4.20 -21.48 7.59
CA TYR A 19 -3.11 -21.69 8.52
C TYR A 19 -3.64 -21.59 9.96
N ARG A 20 -3.55 -22.71 10.69
CA ARG A 20 -3.84 -22.79 12.13
C ARG A 20 -2.60 -22.38 12.89
N GLY A 21 -2.63 -21.22 13.55
CA GLY A 21 -1.58 -20.82 14.50
C GLY A 21 -1.46 -19.30 14.67
N SER A 22 -1.07 -18.86 15.88
CA SER A 22 -0.82 -17.45 16.22
C SER A 22 0.52 -16.91 15.67
N ALA A 23 1.45 -17.80 15.34
CA ALA A 23 2.79 -17.45 14.87
C ALA A 23 2.80 -16.52 13.61
N PRO A 24 2.06 -16.79 12.53
CA PRO A 24 2.10 -15.92 11.36
C PRO A 24 1.49 -14.53 11.60
N TYR A 25 0.67 -14.35 12.63
CA TYR A 25 0.16 -13.04 13.02
C TYR A 25 1.24 -12.17 13.67
N ILE A 26 1.99 -12.75 14.59
CA ILE A 26 3.09 -12.05 15.28
C ILE A 26 4.14 -11.65 14.25
N ASP A 27 4.52 -12.56 13.37
CA ASP A 27 5.53 -12.32 12.33
C ASP A 27 5.14 -11.15 11.40
N ALA A 28 3.90 -11.11 10.90
CA ALA A 28 3.45 -10.05 9.99
C ALA A 28 3.44 -8.67 10.65
N ARG A 29 3.06 -8.59 11.93
CA ARG A 29 3.09 -7.33 12.68
C ARG A 29 4.50 -6.90 13.03
N MET A 30 5.35 -7.81 13.45
CA MET A 30 6.75 -7.49 13.78
C MET A 30 7.48 -6.95 12.55
N GLU A 31 7.31 -7.58 11.39
CA GLU A 31 7.88 -7.08 10.14
C GLU A 31 7.33 -5.70 9.78
N GLN A 32 6.01 -5.49 9.88
CA GLN A 32 5.41 -4.19 9.62
C GLN A 32 5.98 -3.09 10.53
N GLU A 33 6.14 -3.36 11.83
CA GLU A 33 6.73 -2.40 12.77
C GLU A 33 8.21 -2.13 12.46
N HIS A 34 8.99 -3.15 12.12
CA HIS A 34 10.40 -3.00 11.74
C HIS A 34 10.54 -2.11 10.50
N LEU A 35 9.75 -2.39 9.45
CA LEU A 35 9.76 -1.58 8.23
C LEU A 35 9.24 -0.16 8.47
N LYS A 36 8.28 0.04 9.38
CA LYS A 36 7.84 1.38 9.79
C LYS A 36 8.93 2.15 10.54
N GLN A 37 9.67 1.51 11.41
CA GLN A 37 10.80 2.16 12.09
C GLN A 37 11.87 2.61 11.09
N ALA A 38 12.19 1.76 10.11
CA ALA A 38 13.11 2.11 9.03
C ALA A 38 12.57 3.25 8.13
N ALA A 39 11.27 3.25 7.84
CA ALA A 39 10.63 4.25 6.97
C ALA A 39 10.51 5.63 7.62
N PHE A 40 10.38 5.69 8.96
CA PHE A 40 10.13 6.92 9.72
C PHE A 40 11.13 7.08 10.88
N PRO A 41 12.42 7.26 10.61
CA PRO A 41 13.42 7.44 11.66
C PRO A 41 13.17 8.77 12.39
N GLY A 42 12.71 8.73 13.63
CA GLY A 42 12.45 9.91 14.45
C GLY A 42 11.03 10.06 15.00
N ASN A 43 10.14 9.13 14.76
CA ASN A 43 8.75 9.20 15.24
C ASN A 43 8.51 8.54 16.61
N GLU A 44 9.54 8.33 17.42
CA GLU A 44 9.34 7.72 18.74
C GLU A 44 8.69 8.64 19.82
N GLU A 45 8.58 9.96 19.57
CA GLU A 45 8.12 10.89 20.64
C GLU A 45 6.86 11.72 20.37
N ASN A 46 6.14 11.59 19.26
CA ASN A 46 4.96 12.44 19.01
C ASN A 46 3.72 11.66 18.51
N ARG A 47 3.17 10.77 19.34
CA ARG A 47 1.78 10.34 19.25
C ARG A 47 0.89 11.27 20.09
N SER A 48 0.71 12.49 19.66
CA SER A 48 -0.29 13.40 20.23
C SER A 48 -0.69 14.40 19.15
N ASP A 49 -1.94 14.25 18.73
CA ASP A 49 -2.84 15.22 18.13
C ASP A 49 -2.23 16.41 17.36
N ASN A 50 -2.28 16.35 16.03
CA ASN A 50 -2.27 17.58 15.25
C ASN A 50 -3.37 17.60 14.17
N GLU A 51 -4.50 18.14 14.60
CA GLU A 51 -5.57 18.59 13.74
C GLU A 51 -5.07 19.68 12.76
N SER A 52 -5.54 19.55 11.56
CA SER A 52 -5.35 20.40 10.41
C SER A 52 -5.43 21.90 10.69
N LYS A 53 -4.38 22.63 10.39
CA LYS A 53 -4.48 24.05 10.02
C LYS A 53 -4.24 24.21 8.53
N VAL A 54 -5.32 24.39 7.80
CA VAL A 54 -5.33 24.84 6.40
C VAL A 54 -4.69 26.22 6.34
N LYS A 55 -3.51 26.35 5.76
CA LYS A 55 -2.91 27.61 5.35
C LYS A 55 -3.22 27.89 3.90
N LYS A 56 -3.64 29.15 3.63
CA LYS A 56 -3.92 29.74 2.30
C LYS A 56 -2.70 29.69 1.38
N PRO A 57 -2.91 29.73 0.04
CA PRO A 57 -1.86 29.52 -0.94
C PRO A 57 -0.87 30.69 -0.97
N VAL A 58 0.39 30.42 -0.74
CA VAL A 58 1.54 31.27 -1.04
C VAL A 58 2.15 30.77 -2.34
N ARG A 59 2.56 31.71 -3.20
CA ARG A 59 3.22 31.56 -4.50
C ARG A 59 4.27 30.46 -4.47
N GLU A 60 4.13 29.46 -5.36
CA GLU A 60 5.03 28.31 -5.46
C GLU A 60 6.43 28.75 -5.88
N GLU A 61 7.35 28.80 -4.92
CA GLU A 61 8.71 28.40 -5.16
C GLU A 61 8.72 26.88 -5.17
N THR A 62 9.19 26.26 -6.24
CA THR A 62 9.28 24.80 -6.37
C THR A 62 10.32 24.26 -5.41
N VAL A 63 9.94 24.06 -4.16
CA VAL A 63 10.75 23.29 -3.21
C VAL A 63 10.81 21.86 -3.72
N PRO A 64 11.99 21.27 -3.92
CA PRO A 64 12.11 19.86 -4.32
C PRO A 64 11.31 18.99 -3.36
N TYR A 65 10.54 18.02 -3.90
CA TYR A 65 9.83 17.08 -3.06
C TYR A 65 10.81 16.29 -2.20
N THR A 66 10.55 16.24 -0.91
CA THR A 66 11.27 15.37 0.03
C THR A 66 10.25 14.38 0.58
N SER A 67 10.48 13.09 0.35
CA SER A 67 9.62 12.03 0.87
C SER A 67 9.65 12.03 2.41
N PRO A 68 8.48 11.89 3.07
CA PRO A 68 8.46 11.63 4.51
C PRO A 68 8.91 10.20 4.87
N ILE A 69 9.09 9.33 3.86
CA ILE A 69 9.53 7.95 3.98
C ILE A 69 11.03 7.90 3.67
N ASP A 70 11.79 7.26 4.54
CA ASP A 70 13.22 6.99 4.31
C ASP A 70 13.38 5.78 3.37
N PHE A 71 13.35 6.05 2.07
CA PHE A 71 13.52 5.02 1.04
C PHE A 71 14.94 4.47 0.96
N GLU A 72 15.95 5.20 1.43
CA GLU A 72 17.33 4.70 1.47
C GLU A 72 17.45 3.59 2.53
N ALA A 73 16.90 3.83 3.73
CA ALA A 73 16.84 2.81 4.77
C ALA A 73 16.04 1.57 4.32
N LEU A 74 14.87 1.78 3.70
CA LEU A 74 14.05 0.67 3.20
C LEU A 74 14.75 -0.15 2.11
N LYS A 75 15.41 0.51 1.16
CA LYS A 75 16.15 -0.16 0.08
C LYS A 75 17.39 -0.90 0.58
N SER A 76 17.96 -0.50 1.72
CA SER A 76 19.04 -1.25 2.35
C SER A 76 18.56 -2.59 2.92
N ILE A 77 17.27 -2.68 3.31
CA ILE A 77 16.61 -3.93 3.72
C ILE A 77 16.25 -4.77 2.50
N ASN A 78 15.55 -4.16 1.54
CA ASN A 78 15.17 -4.82 0.30
C ASN A 78 15.12 -3.82 -0.86
N PRO A 79 16.00 -3.94 -1.87
CA PRO A 79 16.05 -3.02 -3.01
C PRO A 79 14.78 -3.05 -3.88
N ASP A 80 13.96 -4.09 -3.79
CA ASP A 80 12.68 -4.21 -4.51
C ASP A 80 11.57 -3.32 -3.91
N ILE A 81 11.80 -2.64 -2.77
CA ILE A 81 10.85 -1.67 -2.22
C ILE A 81 10.90 -0.40 -3.05
N VAL A 82 9.82 -0.12 -3.77
CA VAL A 82 9.70 1.01 -4.71
C VAL A 82 8.78 2.11 -4.21
N GLY A 83 7.92 1.82 -3.23
CA GLY A 83 6.93 2.76 -2.73
C GLY A 83 6.41 2.38 -1.35
N TRP A 84 5.47 3.20 -0.86
CA TRP A 84 4.75 2.99 0.40
C TRP A 84 3.28 3.36 0.22
N ILE A 85 2.36 2.48 0.63
CA ILE A 85 0.92 2.73 0.60
C ILE A 85 0.41 3.04 2.00
N GLN A 86 -0.42 4.09 2.12
CA GLN A 86 -1.07 4.45 3.37
C GLN A 86 -2.53 4.80 3.13
N ILE A 87 -3.42 4.20 3.93
CA ILE A 87 -4.84 4.53 3.97
C ILE A 87 -5.19 4.86 5.44
N PRO A 88 -5.35 6.16 5.77
CA PRO A 88 -5.67 6.59 7.13
C PRO A 88 -6.94 5.93 7.69
N GLY A 89 -6.92 5.55 8.96
CA GLY A 89 -8.04 4.87 9.63
C GLY A 89 -8.18 3.38 9.30
N THR A 90 -7.21 2.81 8.60
CA THR A 90 -7.12 1.38 8.29
C THR A 90 -5.78 0.79 8.75
N VAL A 91 -5.65 -0.54 8.66
CA VAL A 91 -4.36 -1.23 8.90
C VAL A 91 -3.40 -1.11 7.72
N ILE A 92 -3.84 -0.50 6.60
CA ILE A 92 -3.05 -0.43 5.37
C ILE A 92 -2.05 0.71 5.47
N ASP A 93 -0.84 0.34 5.82
CA ASP A 93 0.32 1.21 6.02
C ASP A 93 1.58 0.35 5.83
N TYR A 94 1.96 0.10 4.55
CA TYR A 94 2.92 -0.92 4.14
C TYR A 94 3.85 -0.45 3.04
N PRO A 95 5.09 -1.00 2.97
CA PRO A 95 5.92 -0.87 1.78
C PRO A 95 5.27 -1.54 0.58
N VAL A 96 5.57 -1.02 -0.60
CA VAL A 96 5.18 -1.58 -1.89
C VAL A 96 6.41 -2.13 -2.58
N CYS A 97 6.43 -3.43 -2.82
CA CYS A 97 7.51 -4.11 -3.54
C CYS A 97 7.19 -4.20 -5.04
N TRP A 98 8.23 -4.35 -5.86
CA TRP A 98 8.08 -4.55 -7.29
C TRP A 98 9.19 -5.42 -7.88
N ARG A 99 8.79 -6.34 -8.77
CA ARG A 99 9.69 -7.12 -9.60
C ARG A 99 9.18 -7.18 -11.03
N ALA A 100 10.05 -6.89 -11.98
CA ALA A 100 9.69 -6.89 -13.40
C ALA A 100 9.17 -8.27 -13.84
N ASN A 101 7.96 -8.30 -14.39
CA ASN A 101 7.31 -9.50 -14.93
C ASN A 101 7.21 -10.69 -13.96
N ASP A 102 7.22 -10.43 -12.64
CA ASP A 102 7.11 -11.46 -11.61
C ASP A 102 6.09 -11.08 -10.54
N ASN A 103 4.85 -11.50 -10.71
CA ASN A 103 3.77 -11.29 -9.76
C ASN A 103 3.64 -12.44 -8.74
N GLU A 104 4.51 -13.47 -8.80
CA GLU A 104 4.40 -14.60 -7.89
C GLU A 104 5.33 -14.52 -6.68
N TYR A 105 6.48 -13.87 -6.83
CA TYR A 105 7.48 -13.84 -5.76
C TYR A 105 6.90 -13.30 -4.46
N TYR A 106 6.37 -12.07 -4.48
CA TYR A 106 5.82 -11.40 -3.31
C TYR A 106 4.45 -11.91 -2.86
N MET A 107 3.83 -12.82 -3.61
CA MET A 107 2.70 -13.62 -3.09
C MET A 107 3.12 -14.57 -1.96
N LYS A 108 4.40 -14.92 -1.87
CA LYS A 108 4.94 -15.93 -0.93
C LYS A 108 6.16 -15.44 -0.16
N HIS A 109 6.60 -14.20 -0.41
CA HIS A 109 7.73 -13.57 0.28
C HIS A 109 7.29 -12.23 0.85
N SER A 110 7.73 -11.95 2.05
CA SER A 110 7.49 -10.69 2.73
C SER A 110 8.25 -9.53 2.07
N ALA A 111 8.00 -8.32 2.53
CA ALA A 111 8.72 -7.15 2.04
C ALA A 111 10.21 -7.14 2.45
N GLU A 112 10.61 -7.93 3.43
CA GLU A 112 12.02 -8.18 3.76
C GLU A 112 12.67 -9.27 2.87
N GLY A 113 11.89 -9.90 1.98
CA GLY A 113 12.36 -10.95 1.07
C GLY A 113 12.33 -12.35 1.66
N GLU A 114 11.85 -12.53 2.89
CA GLU A 114 11.73 -13.83 3.52
C GLU A 114 10.47 -14.58 3.03
N ARG A 115 10.55 -15.91 2.97
CA ARG A 115 9.38 -16.72 2.62
C ARG A 115 8.36 -16.69 3.74
N ARG A 116 7.22 -16.01 3.47
CA ARG A 116 6.12 -15.84 4.43
C ARG A 116 4.76 -16.01 3.74
N ALA A 117 3.82 -16.63 4.42
CA ALA A 117 2.48 -16.91 3.89
C ALA A 117 1.62 -15.65 3.71
N PHE A 118 1.96 -14.54 4.37
CA PHE A 118 1.25 -13.28 4.23
C PHE A 118 1.75 -12.45 3.03
N GLY A 119 2.87 -12.85 2.40
CA GLY A 119 3.42 -12.15 1.25
C GLY A 119 3.78 -10.68 1.53
N ALA A 120 3.80 -9.87 0.48
CA ALA A 120 3.94 -8.42 0.58
C ALA A 120 2.84 -7.71 -0.22
N ILE A 121 2.69 -6.39 0.00
CA ILE A 121 1.98 -5.54 -0.96
C ILE A 121 2.92 -5.31 -2.12
N MET A 122 2.46 -5.56 -3.34
CA MET A 122 3.29 -5.45 -4.53
C MET A 122 2.60 -4.73 -5.67
N LEU A 123 3.39 -4.01 -6.44
CA LEU A 123 3.00 -3.43 -7.72
C LEU A 123 3.05 -4.52 -8.80
N ASP A 124 2.09 -4.49 -9.73
CA ASP A 124 2.07 -5.44 -10.86
C ASP A 124 3.39 -5.36 -11.64
N GLY A 125 3.99 -6.52 -11.89
CA GLY A 125 5.27 -6.63 -12.61
C GLY A 125 5.26 -6.12 -14.05
N ALA A 126 4.08 -5.93 -14.65
CA ALA A 126 3.90 -5.27 -15.94
C ALA A 126 3.96 -3.75 -15.85
N ASN A 127 3.75 -3.15 -14.66
CA ASN A 127 3.99 -1.73 -14.45
C ASN A 127 5.50 -1.44 -14.44
N SER A 128 5.88 -0.18 -14.68
CA SER A 128 7.23 0.28 -14.35
C SER A 128 7.39 0.40 -12.83
N SER A 129 8.60 0.30 -12.31
CA SER A 129 8.89 0.52 -10.89
C SER A 129 8.48 1.91 -10.39
N ALA A 130 8.36 2.88 -11.29
CA ALA A 130 7.93 4.24 -11.00
C ALA A 130 6.39 4.40 -11.01
N ALA A 131 5.62 3.34 -11.33
CA ALA A 131 4.16 3.38 -11.42
C ALA A 131 3.62 4.56 -12.27
N GLU A 132 4.28 4.88 -13.37
CA GLU A 132 3.92 6.01 -14.25
C GLU A 132 2.77 5.71 -15.22
N ALA A 133 2.21 4.50 -15.14
CA ALA A 133 1.12 4.07 -15.99
C ALA A 133 -0.21 4.79 -15.65
N HIS A 134 -1.12 4.87 -16.63
CA HIS A 134 -2.49 5.35 -16.37
C HIS A 134 -3.27 4.43 -15.44
N LEU A 135 -2.92 3.15 -15.41
CA LEU A 135 -3.47 2.14 -14.53
C LEU A 135 -2.32 1.57 -13.67
N VAL A 136 -2.44 1.75 -12.37
CA VAL A 136 -1.53 1.18 -11.37
C VAL A 136 -2.28 0.08 -10.64
N VAL A 137 -1.75 -1.15 -10.70
CA VAL A 137 -2.35 -2.32 -10.05
C VAL A 137 -1.47 -2.74 -8.88
N LEU A 138 -2.06 -2.83 -7.70
CA LEU A 138 -1.41 -3.34 -6.49
C LEU A 138 -2.09 -4.64 -6.06
N TYR A 139 -1.28 -5.61 -5.67
CA TYR A 139 -1.70 -6.89 -5.10
C TYR A 139 -1.34 -6.96 -3.63
N GLY A 140 -2.15 -7.69 -2.88
CA GLY A 140 -1.88 -7.98 -1.47
C GLY A 140 -2.86 -9.01 -0.93
N HIS A 141 -2.43 -9.80 0.05
CA HIS A 141 -3.29 -10.77 0.68
C HIS A 141 -4.36 -10.12 1.57
N HIS A 142 -5.54 -10.72 1.61
CA HIS A 142 -6.57 -10.44 2.61
C HIS A 142 -6.42 -11.44 3.77
N MET A 143 -5.69 -11.03 4.81
CA MET A 143 -5.36 -11.94 5.92
C MET A 143 -6.45 -11.96 6.99
N ARG A 144 -6.82 -13.16 7.46
CA ARG A 144 -7.80 -13.32 8.56
C ARG A 144 -7.34 -12.73 9.88
N ASN A 145 -6.04 -12.61 10.08
CA ASN A 145 -5.44 -12.04 11.28
C ASN A 145 -5.51 -10.51 11.35
N GLY A 146 -6.15 -9.83 10.40
CA GLY A 146 -6.31 -8.39 10.41
C GLY A 146 -5.18 -7.60 9.78
N THR A 147 -4.24 -8.25 9.08
CA THR A 147 -3.11 -7.59 8.40
C THR A 147 -3.30 -7.51 6.89
N MET A 148 -2.35 -6.89 6.21
CA MET A 148 -2.29 -6.69 4.76
C MET A 148 -3.51 -5.91 4.25
N PHE A 149 -4.16 -6.33 3.16
CA PHE A 149 -5.35 -5.68 2.61
C PHE A 149 -6.67 -6.08 3.30
N LYS A 150 -6.61 -6.47 4.59
CA LYS A 150 -7.79 -6.90 5.35
C LYS A 150 -8.92 -5.87 5.33
N ASP A 151 -8.59 -4.59 5.46
CA ASP A 151 -9.61 -3.54 5.58
C ASP A 151 -10.26 -3.13 4.25
N ILE A 152 -9.75 -3.61 3.10
CA ILE A 152 -10.35 -3.29 1.79
C ILE A 152 -11.82 -3.73 1.72
N VAL A 153 -12.18 -4.85 2.35
CA VAL A 153 -13.58 -5.33 2.36
C VAL A 153 -14.53 -4.38 3.10
N ARG A 154 -14.03 -3.56 4.03
CA ARG A 154 -14.83 -2.57 4.75
C ARG A 154 -15.40 -1.47 3.85
N TYR A 155 -14.77 -1.24 2.69
CA TYR A 155 -15.25 -0.29 1.68
C TYR A 155 -16.53 -0.74 0.98
N THR A 156 -17.09 -1.92 1.28
CA THR A 156 -18.46 -2.31 0.91
C THR A 156 -19.50 -1.55 1.73
N ASP A 157 -19.11 -1.00 2.88
CA ASP A 157 -19.93 -0.12 3.71
C ASP A 157 -19.79 1.33 3.26
N ALA A 158 -20.93 2.00 3.01
CA ALA A 158 -20.94 3.36 2.45
C ALA A 158 -20.44 4.42 3.44
N ASP A 159 -20.69 4.24 4.74
CA ASP A 159 -20.24 5.18 5.77
C ASP A 159 -18.72 5.06 5.91
N PHE A 160 -18.20 3.82 5.95
CA PHE A 160 -16.76 3.58 5.96
C PHE A 160 -16.07 4.17 4.72
N LEU A 161 -16.64 3.99 3.52
CA LEU A 161 -16.12 4.58 2.29
C LEU A 161 -16.10 6.11 2.38
N ASN A 162 -17.15 6.73 2.93
CA ASN A 162 -17.22 8.19 3.04
C ASN A 162 -16.18 8.76 4.00
N ASP A 163 -15.91 8.06 5.10
CA ASP A 163 -14.96 8.50 6.14
C ASP A 163 -13.50 8.23 5.76
N HIS A 164 -13.21 7.26 4.88
CA HIS A 164 -11.86 6.78 4.55
C HIS A 164 -11.51 6.90 3.07
N LYS A 165 -11.97 7.96 2.40
CA LYS A 165 -11.77 8.16 0.94
C LYS A 165 -10.32 8.36 0.50
N SER A 166 -9.45 8.79 1.38
CA SER A 166 -8.10 9.18 1.01
C SER A 166 -7.13 8.00 1.06
N LEU A 167 -6.39 7.80 -0.02
CA LEU A 167 -5.27 6.87 -0.13
C LEU A 167 -4.04 7.65 -0.60
N SER A 168 -2.89 7.39 -0.01
CA SER A 168 -1.62 7.95 -0.44
C SER A 168 -0.67 6.84 -0.90
N LEU A 169 0.00 7.09 -2.02
CA LEU A 169 1.18 6.36 -2.45
C LEU A 169 2.38 7.31 -2.40
N PHE A 170 3.40 6.90 -1.67
CA PHE A 170 4.66 7.62 -1.59
C PHE A 170 5.70 6.89 -2.44
N PHE A 171 6.47 7.66 -3.18
CA PHE A 171 7.64 7.25 -3.92
C PHE A 171 8.85 8.08 -3.48
N PRO A 172 10.07 7.70 -3.84
CA PRO A 172 11.26 8.49 -3.48
C PRO A 172 11.20 9.94 -3.95
N ASP A 173 10.56 10.18 -5.10
CA ASP A 173 10.54 11.46 -5.83
C ASP A 173 9.19 12.19 -5.80
N ARG A 174 8.13 11.56 -5.30
CA ARG A 174 6.78 12.15 -5.27
C ARG A 174 5.83 11.47 -4.31
N GLN A 175 4.73 12.16 -4.00
CA GLN A 175 3.54 11.59 -3.37
C GLN A 175 2.35 11.71 -4.31
N GLU A 176 1.63 10.64 -4.46
CA GLU A 176 0.36 10.61 -5.20
C GLU A 176 -0.80 10.36 -4.23
N ARG A 177 -1.87 11.14 -4.39
CA ARG A 177 -3.08 11.01 -3.59
C ARG A 177 -4.24 10.58 -4.47
N TYR A 178 -4.95 9.56 -4.02
CA TYR A 178 -6.10 8.99 -4.71
C TYR A 178 -7.34 9.07 -3.83
N SER A 179 -8.51 9.11 -4.47
CA SER A 179 -9.79 8.94 -3.79
C SER A 179 -10.31 7.53 -4.08
N VAL A 180 -10.63 6.79 -3.02
CA VAL A 180 -11.32 5.51 -3.15
C VAL A 180 -12.73 5.78 -3.64
N ILE A 181 -13.11 5.18 -4.76
CA ILE A 181 -14.42 5.34 -5.39
C ILE A 181 -15.34 4.16 -5.11
N GLY A 182 -14.81 3.04 -4.67
CA GLY A 182 -15.59 1.85 -4.35
C GLY A 182 -14.73 0.60 -4.22
N THR A 183 -15.38 -0.52 -3.88
CA THR A 183 -14.80 -1.85 -3.84
C THR A 183 -15.74 -2.85 -4.51
N ILE A 184 -15.17 -3.88 -5.10
CA ILE A 184 -15.89 -4.99 -5.71
C ILE A 184 -15.42 -6.28 -5.06
N VAL A 185 -16.38 -7.09 -4.60
CA VAL A 185 -16.10 -8.43 -4.12
C VAL A 185 -16.59 -9.43 -5.18
N CYS A 186 -15.65 -10.16 -5.76
CA CYS A 186 -15.95 -11.13 -6.81
C CYS A 186 -15.13 -12.41 -6.63
N SER A 187 -15.56 -13.47 -7.33
CA SER A 187 -14.76 -14.70 -7.39
C SER A 187 -13.54 -14.49 -8.27
N ALA A 188 -12.37 -14.97 -7.82
CA ALA A 188 -11.12 -14.91 -8.60
C ALA A 188 -11.25 -15.59 -9.99
N LYS A 189 -12.20 -16.53 -10.16
CA LYS A 189 -12.47 -17.18 -11.45
C LYS A 189 -13.13 -16.26 -12.47
N ASN A 190 -13.79 -15.18 -12.00
CA ASN A 190 -14.59 -14.28 -12.83
C ASN A 190 -13.95 -12.89 -12.94
N PHE A 191 -12.72 -12.75 -12.47
CA PHE A 191 -12.04 -11.47 -12.45
C PHE A 191 -10.97 -11.41 -13.54
N GLU A 192 -11.17 -10.51 -14.51
CA GLU A 192 -10.15 -10.13 -15.48
C GLU A 192 -9.86 -8.64 -15.37
N PRO A 193 -8.64 -8.24 -14.94
CA PRO A 193 -8.26 -6.83 -14.78
C PRO A 193 -8.46 -6.00 -16.06
N SER A 194 -8.29 -6.61 -17.22
CA SER A 194 -8.45 -5.98 -18.53
C SER A 194 -9.88 -5.50 -18.84
N GLN A 195 -10.88 -5.95 -18.08
CA GLN A 195 -12.29 -5.55 -18.26
C GLN A 195 -12.66 -4.27 -17.50
N MET A 196 -11.70 -3.67 -16.78
CA MET A 196 -11.93 -2.46 -15.95
C MET A 196 -11.34 -1.18 -16.57
N VAL A 197 -10.90 -1.24 -17.83
CA VAL A 197 -10.35 -0.11 -18.59
C VAL A 197 -11.38 0.37 -19.60
#